data_96c1e05f6c95abd26181f1da5b38eb80
#
_entry.id   96c1e05f6c95abd26181f1da5b38eb80
#
_cell.length_a   1.000
_cell.length_b   1.000
_cell.length_c   1.000
_cell.angle_alpha   90.00
_cell.angle_beta   90.00
_cell.angle_gamma   90.00
#
_symmetry.space_group_name_H-M   'P 1'
#
loop_
_entity.id
_entity.type
_entity.pdbx_description
1 polymer ?
#
loop_
_entity_poly.entity_id
_entity_poly.type
_entity_poly.pdbx_seq_one_letter_code
_entity_poly.pdbx_strand_id
1 'polypeptide(L)'
;DGPVLISGETGTGKTLVAHALHAVGNRAGKACILMSCSAFDEASLARRLFGPILPEDDFLPAVELARGGSLILEDFHVLGAAAQSQLLNFLNKQGDPADVKIIAISNLQAVGQSLRDCLRKDLFDRFDALQMTLPPLRQRGDDILLMFNQFCCDFADEYGSEIRGLKPQEAAQILQAPWPGNVRQLINVAEQAVLQWRSGEGNISALLLDENEDASSVVTTEGKPLKEYVEAFEKMLIDNTMRRHRGSVSKVMEELSLPRRTLNEKMAKYKLQRSNYL
;
A
#
# COMPACT_ATOMS: atom_id res chain seq x y z
N ASP A 1 22.51 -9.70 -5.50
CA ASP A 1 23.06 -8.67 -4.58
C ASP A 1 22.85 -7.21 -5.07
N GLY A 2 22.10 -6.99 -6.15
CA GLY A 2 21.78 -5.66 -6.65
C GLY A 2 20.80 -4.85 -5.76
N PRO A 3 20.66 -3.53 -6.00
CA PRO A 3 19.68 -2.71 -5.33
C PRO A 3 18.25 -3.16 -5.69
N VAL A 4 17.31 -3.00 -4.75
CA VAL A 4 15.91 -3.41 -4.91
C VAL A 4 15.02 -2.18 -4.78
N LEU A 5 14.01 -2.05 -5.64
CA LEU A 5 12.97 -1.04 -5.54
C LEU A 5 11.63 -1.69 -5.19
N ILE A 6 11.02 -1.23 -4.10
CA ILE A 6 9.68 -1.65 -3.68
C ILE A 6 8.74 -0.46 -3.87
N SER A 7 7.72 -0.63 -4.70
CA SER A 7 6.71 0.39 -4.97
C SER A 7 5.32 -0.07 -4.56
N GLY A 8 4.39 0.85 -4.40
CA GLY A 8 3.00 0.59 -4.05
C GLY A 8 2.39 1.72 -3.23
N GLU A 9 1.08 1.69 -3.04
CA GLU A 9 0.35 2.69 -2.26
C GLU A 9 0.81 2.74 -0.80
N THR A 10 0.56 3.87 -0.14
CA THR A 10 0.82 4.01 1.30
C THR A 10 0.03 2.94 2.08
N GLY A 11 0.65 2.36 3.11
CA GLY A 11 0.00 1.35 3.96
C GLY A 11 -0.07 -0.07 3.39
N THR A 12 0.53 -0.36 2.21
CA THR A 12 0.51 -1.72 1.60
C THR A 12 1.46 -2.72 2.24
N GLY A 13 2.35 -2.28 3.16
CA GLY A 13 3.31 -3.14 3.84
C GLY A 13 4.71 -3.16 3.22
N LYS A 14 5.09 -2.14 2.44
CA LYS A 14 6.41 -2.05 1.77
C LYS A 14 7.59 -2.21 2.71
N THR A 15 7.56 -1.51 3.84
CA THR A 15 8.61 -1.56 4.86
C THR A 15 8.74 -2.95 5.47
N LEU A 16 7.61 -3.63 5.72
CA LEU A 16 7.60 -5.01 6.20
C LEU A 16 8.28 -5.96 5.19
N VAL A 17 7.95 -5.80 3.90
CA VAL A 17 8.57 -6.60 2.82
C VAL A 17 10.07 -6.30 2.72
N ALA A 18 10.51 -5.05 2.88
CA ALA A 18 11.93 -4.69 2.88
C ALA A 18 12.69 -5.38 4.03
N HIS A 19 12.12 -5.37 5.24
CA HIS A 19 12.69 -6.09 6.38
C HIS A 19 12.69 -7.62 6.17
N ALA A 20 11.63 -8.18 5.60
CA ALA A 20 11.57 -9.60 5.26
C ALA A 20 12.63 -10.00 4.23
N LEU A 21 12.86 -9.18 3.19
CA LEU A 21 13.93 -9.39 2.21
C LEU A 21 15.33 -9.38 2.85
N HIS A 22 15.54 -8.52 3.85
CA HIS A 22 16.79 -8.55 4.63
C HIS A 22 16.89 -9.83 5.44
N ALA A 23 15.84 -10.20 6.17
CA ALA A 23 15.83 -11.33 7.10
C ALA A 23 16.02 -12.70 6.42
N VAL A 24 15.52 -12.87 5.18
CA VAL A 24 15.67 -14.11 4.42
C VAL A 24 16.88 -14.09 3.48
N GLY A 25 17.57 -12.96 3.36
CA GLY A 25 18.72 -12.77 2.48
C GLY A 25 20.03 -13.23 3.09
N ASN A 26 21.10 -13.21 2.28
CA ASN A 26 22.46 -13.58 2.71
C ASN A 26 23.05 -12.66 3.80
N ARG A 27 22.35 -11.57 4.11
CA ARG A 27 22.73 -10.56 5.11
C ARG A 27 21.89 -10.65 6.39
N ALA A 28 21.10 -11.71 6.54
CA ALA A 28 20.35 -11.99 7.75
C ALA A 28 21.28 -11.97 8.98
N GLY A 29 20.87 -11.28 10.05
CA GLY A 29 21.68 -11.10 11.25
C GLY A 29 22.77 -10.01 11.16
N LYS A 30 22.91 -9.31 10.02
CA LYS A 30 23.71 -8.09 9.88
C LYS A 30 22.86 -6.85 10.16
N ALA A 31 23.48 -5.67 10.16
CA ALA A 31 22.78 -4.40 10.37
C ALA A 31 21.69 -4.20 9.30
N CYS A 32 20.48 -3.80 9.73
CA CYS A 32 19.38 -3.38 8.88
C CYS A 32 18.96 -1.97 9.29
N ILE A 33 19.38 -0.98 8.54
CA ILE A 33 19.16 0.42 8.86
C ILE A 33 18.02 0.94 8.01
N LEU A 34 17.01 1.55 8.63
CA LEU A 34 15.91 2.23 7.99
C LEU A 34 16.12 3.75 8.08
N MET A 35 16.04 4.45 6.95
CA MET A 35 16.09 5.90 6.89
C MET A 35 14.97 6.44 6.01
N SER A 36 14.18 7.37 6.56
CA SER A 36 13.20 8.13 5.78
C SER A 36 13.89 9.32 5.12
N CYS A 37 13.83 9.37 3.78
CA CYS A 37 14.40 10.47 3.00
C CYS A 37 13.60 11.77 3.18
N SER A 38 12.30 11.68 3.52
CA SER A 38 11.45 12.85 3.76
C SER A 38 11.66 13.51 5.13
N ALA A 39 12.40 12.84 6.04
CA ALA A 39 12.63 13.38 7.40
C ALA A 39 13.71 14.47 7.47
N PHE A 40 14.43 14.73 6.38
CA PHE A 40 15.58 15.63 6.34
C PHE A 40 15.49 16.57 5.13
N ASP A 41 16.07 17.76 5.24
CA ASP A 41 16.36 18.61 4.10
C ASP A 41 17.44 17.99 3.20
N GLU A 42 17.53 18.44 1.94
CA GLU A 42 18.40 17.84 0.92
C GLU A 42 19.89 17.78 1.33
N ALA A 43 20.40 18.85 1.93
CA ALA A 43 21.82 18.94 2.32
C ALA A 43 22.12 18.00 3.50
N SER A 44 21.25 17.99 4.52
CA SER A 44 21.36 17.12 5.68
C SER A 44 21.20 15.65 5.30
N LEU A 45 20.28 15.34 4.38
CA LEU A 45 20.06 13.97 3.91
C LEU A 45 21.32 13.42 3.21
N ALA A 46 21.90 14.17 2.27
CA ALA A 46 23.11 13.75 1.57
C ALA A 46 24.28 13.49 2.54
N ARG A 47 24.46 14.39 3.54
CA ARG A 47 25.49 14.21 4.59
C ARG A 47 25.23 12.99 5.47
N ARG A 48 23.99 12.79 5.91
CA ARG A 48 23.60 11.65 6.77
C ARG A 48 23.69 10.31 6.06
N LEU A 49 23.48 10.27 4.74
CA LEU A 49 23.62 9.05 3.95
C LEU A 49 25.08 8.70 3.69
N PHE A 50 25.88 9.66 3.19
CA PHE A 50 27.19 9.41 2.57
C PHE A 50 28.29 10.35 3.05
N GLY A 51 28.01 11.23 4.01
CA GLY A 51 28.98 12.24 4.48
C GLY A 51 30.23 11.62 5.06
N PRO A 52 31.34 12.40 5.17
CA PRO A 52 32.53 11.97 5.89
C PRO A 52 32.22 11.86 7.38
N ILE A 53 32.91 10.95 8.06
CA ILE A 53 32.90 10.85 9.52
C ILE A 53 33.78 11.98 10.05
N LEU A 54 33.17 12.99 10.70
CA LEU A 54 33.89 14.09 11.34
C LEU A 54 33.85 13.92 12.85
N PRO A 55 34.92 14.29 13.57
CA PRO A 55 34.99 14.16 15.04
C PRO A 55 33.92 14.95 15.78
N GLU A 56 33.43 16.04 15.17
CA GLU A 56 32.37 16.90 15.71
C GLU A 56 30.96 16.41 15.42
N ASP A 57 30.78 15.35 14.64
CA ASP A 57 29.47 14.81 14.32
C ASP A 57 28.99 13.85 15.41
N ASP A 58 27.78 14.08 15.90
CA ASP A 58 27.07 13.17 16.82
C ASP A 58 26.44 11.95 16.11
N PHE A 59 26.73 11.74 14.82
CA PHE A 59 26.16 10.63 14.05
C PHE A 59 27.17 10.02 13.06
N LEU A 60 26.96 8.73 12.76
CA LEU A 60 27.63 8.04 11.66
C LEU A 60 26.73 8.05 10.42
N PRO A 61 27.32 8.17 9.20
CA PRO A 61 26.58 8.04 7.96
C PRO A 61 25.82 6.69 7.88
N ALA A 62 24.62 6.70 7.29
CA ALA A 62 23.78 5.52 7.24
C ALA A 62 24.45 4.33 6.51
N VAL A 63 25.26 4.58 5.48
CA VAL A 63 26.04 3.53 4.80
C VAL A 63 27.06 2.87 5.71
N GLU A 64 27.67 3.61 6.63
CA GLU A 64 28.63 3.06 7.61
C GLU A 64 27.89 2.24 8.69
N LEU A 65 26.74 2.73 9.17
CA LEU A 65 25.89 1.97 10.10
C LEU A 65 25.37 0.66 9.49
N ALA A 66 25.10 0.66 8.18
CA ALA A 66 24.59 -0.49 7.45
C ALA A 66 25.70 -1.42 6.90
N ARG A 67 26.97 -1.17 7.24
CA ARG A 67 28.13 -1.91 6.70
C ARG A 67 27.94 -3.43 6.78
N GLY A 68 28.12 -4.11 5.66
CA GLY A 68 27.92 -5.56 5.51
C GLY A 68 26.46 -6.00 5.57
N GLY A 69 25.52 -5.09 5.78
CA GLY A 69 24.10 -5.33 5.95
C GLY A 69 23.22 -4.71 4.87
N SER A 70 22.10 -4.12 5.26
CA SER A 70 21.14 -3.49 4.35
C SER A 70 20.75 -2.09 4.81
N LEU A 71 20.60 -1.16 3.86
CA LEU A 71 20.08 0.18 4.07
C LEU A 71 18.74 0.29 3.32
N ILE A 72 17.67 0.52 4.08
CA ILE A 72 16.32 0.72 3.57
C ILE A 72 16.09 2.23 3.50
N LEU A 73 15.78 2.74 2.31
CA LEU A 73 15.49 4.15 2.04
C LEU A 73 13.99 4.32 1.78
N GLU A 74 13.25 4.87 2.76
CA GLU A 74 11.84 5.22 2.56
C GLU A 74 11.71 6.58 1.87
N ASP A 75 10.58 6.78 1.18
CA ASP A 75 10.27 7.97 0.40
C ASP A 75 11.38 8.30 -0.62
N PHE A 76 11.90 7.27 -1.27
CA PHE A 76 13.04 7.35 -2.19
C PHE A 76 12.89 8.40 -3.29
N HIS A 77 11.66 8.74 -3.66
CA HIS A 77 11.32 9.73 -4.67
C HIS A 77 11.65 11.19 -4.29
N VAL A 78 11.84 11.49 -3.00
CA VAL A 78 12.18 12.85 -2.55
C VAL A 78 13.69 13.13 -2.53
N LEU A 79 14.52 12.16 -2.97
CA LEU A 79 15.95 12.36 -3.04
C LEU A 79 16.31 13.55 -3.94
N GLY A 80 17.00 14.54 -3.37
CA GLY A 80 17.55 15.66 -4.11
C GLY A 80 18.76 15.28 -4.99
N ALA A 81 19.12 16.15 -5.90
CA ALA A 81 20.16 15.89 -6.91
C ALA A 81 21.52 15.51 -6.32
N ALA A 82 21.90 16.11 -5.18
CA ALA A 82 23.16 15.81 -4.50
C ALA A 82 23.19 14.37 -3.96
N ALA A 83 22.13 13.96 -3.24
CA ALA A 83 21.99 12.62 -2.71
C ALA A 83 21.89 11.55 -3.80
N GLN A 84 21.16 11.82 -4.89
CA GLN A 84 21.10 10.94 -6.07
C GLN A 84 22.48 10.71 -6.69
N SER A 85 23.27 11.76 -6.83
CA SER A 85 24.62 11.68 -7.40
C SER A 85 25.56 10.88 -6.50
N GLN A 86 25.49 11.06 -5.19
CA GLN A 86 26.28 10.33 -4.22
C GLN A 86 25.88 8.85 -4.17
N LEU A 87 24.58 8.56 -4.19
CA LEU A 87 24.06 7.19 -4.24
C LEU A 87 24.51 6.46 -5.52
N LEU A 88 24.42 7.12 -6.66
CA LEU A 88 24.89 6.55 -7.93
C LEU A 88 26.39 6.24 -7.89
N ASN A 89 27.21 7.16 -7.35
CA ASN A 89 28.64 6.95 -7.16
C ASN A 89 28.90 5.76 -6.22
N PHE A 90 28.14 5.63 -5.15
CA PHE A 90 28.20 4.51 -4.21
C PHE A 90 27.88 3.19 -4.92
N LEU A 91 26.77 3.13 -5.66
CA LEU A 91 26.35 1.91 -6.40
C LEU A 91 27.32 1.53 -7.55
N ASN A 92 28.10 2.48 -8.07
CA ASN A 92 29.08 2.24 -9.14
C ASN A 92 30.44 1.75 -8.64
N LYS A 93 30.76 1.94 -7.36
CA LYS A 93 32.02 1.46 -6.78
C LYS A 93 31.96 -0.04 -6.59
N GLN A 94 32.58 -0.78 -7.51
CA GLN A 94 32.78 -2.22 -7.34
C GLN A 94 33.78 -2.46 -6.19
N GLY A 95 33.39 -3.30 -5.22
CA GLY A 95 34.27 -3.62 -4.08
C GLY A 95 34.34 -2.52 -3.02
N ASP A 96 33.27 -1.74 -2.85
CA ASP A 96 33.18 -0.75 -1.77
C ASP A 96 33.36 -1.47 -0.39
N PRO A 97 34.27 -0.97 0.45
CA PRO A 97 34.50 -1.54 1.78
C PRO A 97 33.26 -1.54 2.68
N ALA A 98 32.24 -0.75 2.36
CA ALA A 98 30.96 -0.75 3.10
C ALA A 98 30.10 -1.98 2.79
N ASP A 99 30.12 -2.49 1.55
CA ASP A 99 29.33 -3.66 1.09
C ASP A 99 27.87 -3.65 1.61
N VAL A 100 27.10 -2.62 1.25
CA VAL A 100 25.73 -2.40 1.72
C VAL A 100 24.71 -2.72 0.62
N LYS A 101 23.70 -3.52 0.93
CA LYS A 101 22.54 -3.72 0.06
C LYS A 101 21.55 -2.57 0.21
N ILE A 102 21.23 -1.89 -0.89
CA ILE A 102 20.24 -0.80 -0.89
C ILE A 102 18.85 -1.36 -1.23
N ILE A 103 17.87 -1.03 -0.40
CA ILE A 103 16.44 -1.32 -0.64
C ILE A 103 15.69 0.01 -0.63
N ALA A 104 15.22 0.44 -1.79
CA ALA A 104 14.48 1.69 -1.96
C ALA A 104 12.97 1.45 -1.88
N ILE A 105 12.24 2.32 -1.20
CA ILE A 105 10.79 2.26 -1.06
C ILE A 105 10.19 3.56 -1.62
N SER A 106 9.18 3.42 -2.51
CA SER A 106 8.45 4.56 -3.07
C SER A 106 6.94 4.34 -3.05
N ASN A 107 6.19 5.43 -2.87
CA ASN A 107 4.72 5.46 -2.88
C ASN A 107 4.14 6.25 -4.07
N LEU A 108 4.99 6.74 -4.99
CA LEU A 108 4.58 7.67 -6.06
C LEU A 108 3.51 7.14 -7.02
N GLN A 109 3.40 5.82 -7.21
CA GLN A 109 2.35 5.26 -8.07
C GLN A 109 0.93 5.60 -7.62
N ALA A 110 0.73 5.90 -6.32
CA ALA A 110 -0.55 6.34 -5.78
C ALA A 110 -0.93 7.77 -6.22
N VAL A 111 0.04 8.59 -6.60
CA VAL A 111 -0.14 10.01 -6.92
C VAL A 111 -0.19 10.26 -8.43
N GLY A 112 -0.09 9.20 -9.26
CA GLY A 112 -0.10 9.32 -10.73
C GLY A 112 1.19 9.89 -11.33
N GLN A 113 2.21 10.14 -10.52
CA GLN A 113 3.54 10.54 -10.97
C GLN A 113 4.45 9.33 -11.18
N SER A 114 5.32 9.40 -12.16
CA SER A 114 6.32 8.35 -12.37
C SER A 114 7.56 8.59 -11.54
N LEU A 115 8.10 7.55 -10.91
CA LEU A 115 9.39 7.63 -10.23
C LEU A 115 10.52 8.04 -11.20
N ARG A 116 10.36 7.78 -12.51
CA ARG A 116 11.26 8.21 -13.57
C ARG A 116 11.35 9.72 -13.71
N ASP A 117 10.31 10.47 -13.32
CA ASP A 117 10.27 11.92 -13.40
C ASP A 117 10.99 12.58 -12.22
N CYS A 118 11.13 11.86 -11.11
CA CYS A 118 11.76 12.35 -9.88
C CYS A 118 13.25 11.98 -9.78
N LEU A 119 13.66 10.89 -10.43
CA LEU A 119 15.02 10.38 -10.35
C LEU A 119 15.79 10.61 -11.65
N ARG A 120 17.09 10.75 -11.51
CA ARG A 120 18.01 10.70 -12.66
C ARG A 120 17.86 9.35 -13.35
N LYS A 121 17.88 9.36 -14.68
CA LYS A 121 17.73 8.17 -15.49
C LYS A 121 18.78 7.10 -15.17
N ASP A 122 20.05 7.48 -15.03
CA ASP A 122 21.16 6.58 -14.73
C ASP A 122 21.01 5.90 -13.35
N LEU A 123 20.45 6.61 -12.35
CA LEU A 123 20.13 6.04 -11.06
C LEU A 123 18.91 5.09 -11.15
N PHE A 124 17.86 5.51 -11.85
CA PHE A 124 16.65 4.68 -12.03
C PHE A 124 17.00 3.35 -12.71
N ASP A 125 17.83 3.38 -13.77
CA ASP A 125 18.25 2.19 -14.52
C ASP A 125 18.99 1.16 -13.63
N ARG A 126 19.63 1.60 -12.52
CA ARG A 126 20.25 0.69 -11.53
C ARG A 126 19.24 -0.11 -10.72
N PHE A 127 18.05 0.43 -10.50
CA PHE A 127 16.96 -0.23 -9.78
C PHE A 127 16.02 -1.00 -10.71
N ASP A 128 16.13 -0.83 -12.03
CA ASP A 128 15.21 -1.43 -13.01
C ASP A 128 15.27 -2.97 -13.01
N ALA A 129 16.41 -3.54 -12.65
CA ALA A 129 16.61 -4.99 -12.66
C ALA A 129 15.83 -5.74 -11.58
N LEU A 130 15.54 -5.10 -10.44
CA LEU A 130 14.85 -5.71 -9.30
C LEU A 130 13.78 -4.76 -8.76
N GLN A 131 12.63 -4.75 -9.43
CA GLN A 131 11.46 -3.99 -9.01
C GLN A 131 10.35 -4.91 -8.51
N MET A 132 9.75 -4.54 -7.39
CA MET A 132 8.61 -5.20 -6.81
C MET A 132 7.49 -4.19 -6.56
N THR A 133 6.32 -4.42 -7.12
CA THR A 133 5.14 -3.59 -6.87
C THR A 133 4.15 -4.34 -5.99
N LEU A 134 3.84 -3.77 -4.83
CA LEU A 134 2.83 -4.32 -3.93
C LEU A 134 1.44 -3.86 -4.36
N PRO A 135 0.52 -4.79 -4.62
CA PRO A 135 -0.84 -4.45 -4.97
C PRO A 135 -1.55 -3.78 -3.78
N PRO A 136 -2.46 -2.83 -4.03
CA PRO A 136 -3.30 -2.26 -2.99
C PRO A 136 -4.22 -3.33 -2.40
N LEU A 137 -4.67 -3.11 -1.16
CA LEU A 137 -5.45 -4.10 -0.40
C LEU A 137 -6.71 -4.55 -1.15
N ARG A 138 -7.43 -3.62 -1.78
CA ARG A 138 -8.63 -3.88 -2.60
C ARG A 138 -8.41 -4.85 -3.77
N GLN A 139 -7.18 -5.14 -4.15
CA GLN A 139 -6.82 -6.10 -5.22
C GLN A 139 -6.38 -7.47 -4.67
N ARG A 140 -6.33 -7.64 -3.33
CA ARG A 140 -5.86 -8.88 -2.70
C ARG A 140 -6.97 -9.90 -2.43
N GLY A 141 -8.22 -9.59 -2.81
CA GLY A 141 -9.34 -10.53 -2.69
C GLY A 141 -9.55 -11.04 -1.26
N ASP A 142 -9.65 -12.35 -1.12
CA ASP A 142 -9.97 -13.00 0.17
C ASP A 142 -8.85 -12.88 1.23
N ASP A 143 -7.62 -12.50 0.83
CA ASP A 143 -6.53 -12.24 1.77
C ASP A 143 -6.89 -11.14 2.78
N ILE A 144 -7.80 -10.22 2.41
CA ILE A 144 -8.30 -9.16 3.30
C ILE A 144 -8.92 -9.76 4.57
N LEU A 145 -9.78 -10.78 4.42
CA LEU A 145 -10.43 -11.43 5.56
C LEU A 145 -9.44 -12.21 6.41
N LEU A 146 -8.48 -12.88 5.78
CA LEU A 146 -7.43 -13.61 6.50
C LEU A 146 -6.60 -12.65 7.36
N MET A 147 -6.14 -11.54 6.78
CA MET A 147 -5.39 -10.51 7.50
C MET A 147 -6.23 -9.87 8.61
N PHE A 148 -7.49 -9.51 8.33
CA PHE A 148 -8.39 -8.92 9.33
C PHE A 148 -8.57 -9.84 10.52
N ASN A 149 -8.88 -11.12 10.29
CA ASN A 149 -9.04 -12.10 11.35
C ASN A 149 -7.75 -12.28 12.16
N GLN A 150 -6.58 -12.32 11.49
CA GLN A 150 -5.31 -12.44 12.19
C GLN A 150 -5.06 -11.23 13.11
N PHE A 151 -5.27 -10.00 12.61
CA PHE A 151 -5.14 -8.80 13.43
C PHE A 151 -6.13 -8.77 14.59
N CYS A 152 -7.38 -9.22 14.39
CA CYS A 152 -8.32 -9.34 15.48
C CYS A 152 -7.86 -10.37 16.54
N CYS A 153 -7.23 -11.48 16.12
CA CYS A 153 -6.65 -12.44 17.06
C CYS A 153 -5.51 -11.79 17.87
N ASP A 154 -4.58 -11.13 17.18
CA ASP A 154 -3.43 -10.51 17.83
C ASP A 154 -3.86 -9.45 18.86
N PHE A 155 -4.84 -8.59 18.53
CA PHE A 155 -5.39 -7.60 19.47
C PHE A 155 -6.24 -8.22 20.57
N ALA A 156 -6.99 -9.28 20.29
CA ALA A 156 -7.77 -9.97 21.32
C ALA A 156 -6.85 -10.59 22.37
N ASP A 157 -5.74 -11.19 21.95
CA ASP A 157 -4.71 -11.73 22.84
C ASP A 157 -4.06 -10.61 23.67
N GLU A 158 -3.72 -9.47 23.03
CA GLU A 158 -3.13 -8.30 23.72
C GLU A 158 -4.06 -7.68 24.78
N TYR A 159 -5.36 -7.57 24.45
CA TYR A 159 -6.35 -6.96 25.35
C TYR A 159 -7.03 -7.97 26.28
N GLY A 160 -6.69 -9.26 26.21
CA GLY A 160 -7.30 -10.32 27.02
C GLY A 160 -8.81 -10.44 26.78
N SER A 161 -9.26 -10.29 25.53
CA SER A 161 -10.67 -10.36 25.15
C SER A 161 -10.96 -11.60 24.32
N GLU A 162 -12.22 -12.05 24.35
CA GLU A 162 -12.66 -13.15 23.47
C GLU A 162 -12.87 -12.66 22.05
N ILE A 163 -12.44 -13.48 21.09
CA ILE A 163 -12.62 -13.18 19.67
C ILE A 163 -14.07 -13.51 19.27
N ARG A 164 -14.73 -12.53 18.68
CA ARG A 164 -16.01 -12.75 18.03
C ARG A 164 -15.79 -13.04 16.54
N GLY A 165 -16.34 -14.13 16.03
CA GLY A 165 -16.35 -14.40 14.59
C GLY A 165 -17.12 -13.34 13.79
N LEU A 166 -16.63 -13.02 12.60
CA LEU A 166 -17.31 -12.11 11.67
C LEU A 166 -18.65 -12.70 11.21
N LYS A 167 -19.69 -11.87 11.20
CA LYS A 167 -20.94 -12.22 10.53
C LYS A 167 -20.76 -12.15 9.00
N PRO A 168 -21.51 -12.93 8.22
CA PRO A 168 -21.40 -12.91 6.76
C PRO A 168 -21.56 -11.50 6.13
N GLN A 169 -22.43 -10.67 6.71
CA GLN A 169 -22.65 -9.29 6.28
C GLN A 169 -21.44 -8.40 6.56
N GLU A 170 -20.79 -8.55 7.71
CA GLU A 170 -19.59 -7.81 8.10
C GLU A 170 -18.41 -8.22 7.20
N ALA A 171 -18.25 -9.50 6.91
CA ALA A 171 -17.25 -10.00 5.97
C ALA A 171 -17.44 -9.42 4.56
N ALA A 172 -18.68 -9.36 4.08
CA ALA A 172 -18.97 -8.74 2.78
C ALA A 172 -18.63 -7.25 2.74
N GLN A 173 -18.89 -6.51 3.81
CA GLN A 173 -18.55 -5.08 3.92
C GLN A 173 -17.02 -4.87 3.93
N ILE A 174 -16.27 -5.68 4.65
CA ILE A 174 -14.80 -5.65 4.68
C ILE A 174 -14.23 -5.91 3.27
N LEU A 175 -14.77 -6.89 2.54
CA LEU A 175 -14.34 -7.21 1.18
C LEU A 175 -14.66 -6.12 0.17
N GLN A 176 -15.75 -5.37 0.35
CA GLN A 176 -16.20 -4.33 -0.57
C GLN A 176 -15.63 -2.96 -0.26
N ALA A 177 -15.06 -2.76 0.90
CA ALA A 177 -14.49 -1.49 1.31
C ALA A 177 -13.31 -1.07 0.40
N PRO A 178 -13.15 0.22 0.10
CA PRO A 178 -12.13 0.71 -0.83
C PRO A 178 -10.71 0.68 -0.27
N TRP A 179 -10.54 0.68 1.03
CA TRP A 179 -9.27 0.62 1.76
C TRP A 179 -8.21 1.61 1.27
N PRO A 180 -8.46 2.93 1.27
CA PRO A 180 -7.48 3.93 0.82
C PRO A 180 -6.20 3.90 1.65
N GLY A 181 -6.28 3.59 2.95
CA GLY A 181 -5.14 3.40 3.85
C GLY A 181 -4.54 1.99 3.83
N ASN A 182 -5.04 1.09 2.96
CA ASN A 182 -4.55 -0.27 2.78
C ASN A 182 -4.47 -1.07 4.10
N VAL A 183 -3.39 -1.82 4.31
CA VAL A 183 -3.20 -2.68 5.50
C VAL A 183 -3.11 -1.85 6.79
N ARG A 184 -2.58 -0.63 6.74
CA ARG A 184 -2.55 0.26 7.92
C ARG A 184 -3.96 0.57 8.41
N GLN A 185 -4.86 0.89 7.50
CA GLN A 185 -6.27 1.12 7.81
C GLN A 185 -6.94 -0.16 8.30
N LEU A 186 -6.65 -1.31 7.67
CA LEU A 186 -7.19 -2.60 8.08
C LEU A 186 -6.82 -2.96 9.53
N ILE A 187 -5.58 -2.68 9.94
CA ILE A 187 -5.09 -2.87 11.31
C ILE A 187 -5.89 -2.00 12.29
N ASN A 188 -6.06 -0.71 11.99
CA ASN A 188 -6.82 0.19 12.85
C ASN A 188 -8.29 -0.26 13.00
N VAL A 189 -8.93 -0.64 11.90
CA VAL A 189 -10.32 -1.13 11.94
C VAL A 189 -10.43 -2.44 12.72
N ALA A 190 -9.45 -3.34 12.62
CA ALA A 190 -9.42 -4.59 13.39
C ALA A 190 -9.27 -4.31 14.90
N GLU A 191 -8.39 -3.39 15.28
CA GLU A 191 -8.20 -2.98 16.68
C GLU A 191 -9.49 -2.38 17.25
N GLN A 192 -10.09 -1.42 16.55
CA GLN A 192 -11.35 -0.79 16.96
C GLN A 192 -12.50 -1.80 17.05
N ALA A 193 -12.56 -2.76 16.13
CA ALA A 193 -13.55 -3.82 16.16
C ALA A 193 -13.43 -4.68 17.43
N VAL A 194 -12.22 -5.08 17.82
CA VAL A 194 -11.97 -5.86 19.05
C VAL A 194 -12.36 -5.06 20.29
N LEU A 195 -12.03 -3.75 20.35
CA LEU A 195 -12.41 -2.88 21.47
C LEU A 195 -13.93 -2.72 21.58
N GLN A 196 -14.64 -2.55 20.45
CA GLN A 196 -16.11 -2.51 20.43
C GLN A 196 -16.76 -3.84 20.84
N TRP A 197 -16.21 -4.97 20.39
CA TRP A 197 -16.72 -6.30 20.79
C TRP A 197 -16.56 -6.54 22.29
N ARG A 198 -15.48 -6.06 22.89
CA ARG A 198 -15.25 -6.11 24.33
C ARG A 198 -16.28 -5.30 25.12
N SER A 199 -16.72 -4.14 24.61
CA SER A 199 -17.77 -3.32 25.24
C SER A 199 -19.19 -3.81 24.99
N GLY A 200 -19.36 -4.91 24.23
CA GLY A 200 -20.68 -5.45 23.88
C GLY A 200 -21.35 -4.71 22.71
N GLU A 201 -20.69 -3.68 22.17
CA GLU A 201 -21.07 -2.98 20.96
C GLU A 201 -20.31 -3.57 19.78
N GLY A 202 -20.83 -3.50 18.58
CA GLY A 202 -20.09 -4.00 17.44
C GLY A 202 -20.79 -3.72 16.13
N ASN A 203 -20.39 -2.63 15.48
CA ASN A 203 -20.87 -2.29 14.15
C ASN A 203 -19.68 -1.95 13.24
N ILE A 204 -19.17 -2.95 12.52
CA ILE A 204 -18.07 -2.77 11.55
C ILE A 204 -18.42 -1.74 10.49
N SER A 205 -19.71 -1.60 10.10
CA SER A 205 -20.14 -0.60 9.15
C SER A 205 -19.84 0.83 9.61
N ALA A 206 -20.01 1.12 10.90
CA ALA A 206 -19.69 2.44 11.44
C ALA A 206 -18.19 2.71 11.37
N LEU A 207 -17.35 1.73 11.74
CA LEU A 207 -15.89 1.86 11.70
C LEU A 207 -15.35 2.10 10.28
N LEU A 208 -15.96 1.47 9.27
CA LEU A 208 -15.58 1.67 7.87
C LEU A 208 -15.98 3.05 7.34
N LEU A 209 -16.99 3.69 7.94
CA LEU A 209 -17.44 5.04 7.57
C LEU A 209 -16.58 6.13 8.24
N ASP A 210 -16.30 5.99 9.54
CA ASP A 210 -15.55 6.98 10.33
C ASP A 210 -14.11 7.15 9.81
N GLU A 211 -13.45 6.07 9.42
CA GLU A 211 -12.09 6.12 8.85
C GLU A 211 -12.04 6.69 7.41
N ASN A 212 -13.16 6.71 6.69
CA ASN A 212 -13.22 7.34 5.37
C ASN A 212 -13.42 8.86 5.44
N GLU A 213 -13.79 9.43 6.58
CA GLU A 213 -13.91 10.89 6.76
C GLU A 213 -12.56 11.59 6.85
N ASP A 214 -11.50 10.92 7.33
CA ASP A 214 -10.12 11.44 7.31
C ASP A 214 -9.45 11.36 5.93
N ALA A 215 -9.98 10.53 5.03
CA ALA A 215 -9.57 10.46 3.63
C ALA A 215 -10.52 11.29 2.77
N SER A 216 -10.67 12.58 3.09
CA SER A 216 -11.58 13.51 2.41
C SER A 216 -11.45 13.48 0.88
N SER A 217 -12.24 12.63 0.26
CA SER A 217 -13.03 13.02 -0.89
C SER A 217 -14.50 12.86 -0.48
N VAL A 218 -15.00 13.88 0.15
CA VAL A 218 -16.40 14.15 0.39
C VAL A 218 -17.17 13.79 -0.87
N VAL A 219 -17.88 12.65 -0.85
CA VAL A 219 -19.14 12.60 -1.57
C VAL A 219 -20.03 13.52 -0.75
N THR A 220 -19.90 14.82 -1.00
CA THR A 220 -20.85 15.81 -0.54
C THR A 220 -22.22 15.31 -0.99
N THR A 221 -23.03 14.91 -0.03
CA THR A 221 -24.45 14.70 -0.20
C THR A 221 -25.10 16.07 -0.43
N GLU A 222 -24.63 16.79 -1.45
CA GLU A 222 -25.26 18.01 -1.92
C GLU A 222 -26.44 17.62 -2.79
N GLY A 223 -27.64 17.61 -2.18
CA GLY A 223 -28.91 17.95 -2.84
C GLY A 223 -29.34 17.17 -4.10
N LYS A 224 -28.71 16.03 -4.43
CA LYS A 224 -29.12 15.24 -5.59
C LYS A 224 -30.37 14.41 -5.28
N PRO A 225 -31.30 14.27 -6.20
CA PRO A 225 -32.47 13.42 -6.03
C PRO A 225 -32.05 11.96 -5.75
N LEU A 226 -32.75 11.27 -4.87
CA LEU A 226 -32.52 9.84 -4.54
C LEU A 226 -32.28 8.96 -5.78
N LYS A 227 -32.97 9.28 -6.89
CA LYS A 227 -32.86 8.59 -8.16
C LYS A 227 -31.42 8.60 -8.71
N GLU A 228 -30.69 9.70 -8.60
CA GLU A 228 -29.31 9.80 -9.09
C GLU A 228 -28.34 8.96 -8.25
N TYR A 229 -28.57 8.89 -6.93
CA TYR A 229 -27.79 8.00 -6.06
C TYR A 229 -28.02 6.54 -6.38
N VAL A 230 -29.29 6.14 -6.59
CA VAL A 230 -29.62 4.76 -6.98
C VAL A 230 -29.00 4.41 -8.32
N GLU A 231 -29.06 5.32 -9.29
CA GLU A 231 -28.45 5.10 -10.62
C GLU A 231 -26.92 5.00 -10.58
N ALA A 232 -26.28 5.83 -9.76
CA ALA A 232 -24.83 5.78 -9.55
C ALA A 232 -24.41 4.46 -8.88
N PHE A 233 -25.15 4.02 -7.87
CA PHE A 233 -24.91 2.74 -7.19
C PHE A 233 -25.12 1.54 -8.11
N GLU A 234 -26.20 1.51 -8.87
CA GLU A 234 -26.47 0.45 -9.85
C GLU A 234 -25.38 0.37 -10.91
N LYS A 235 -24.95 1.53 -11.44
CA LYS A 235 -23.84 1.61 -12.40
C LYS A 235 -22.57 1.02 -11.82
N MET A 236 -22.19 1.44 -10.60
CA MET A 236 -20.97 0.98 -9.91
C MET A 236 -21.02 -0.54 -9.68
N LEU A 237 -22.16 -1.06 -9.24
CA LEU A 237 -22.31 -2.48 -8.96
C LEU A 237 -22.15 -3.32 -10.23
N ILE A 238 -22.79 -2.92 -11.35
CA ILE A 238 -22.69 -3.61 -12.64
C ILE A 238 -21.25 -3.51 -13.18
N ASP A 239 -20.61 -2.34 -13.12
CA ASP A 239 -19.24 -2.12 -13.59
C ASP A 239 -18.24 -3.00 -12.84
N ASN A 240 -18.31 -3.03 -11.51
CA ASN A 240 -17.44 -3.84 -10.67
C ASN A 240 -17.62 -5.34 -10.92
N THR A 241 -18.87 -5.79 -11.04
CA THR A 241 -19.17 -7.20 -11.33
C THR A 241 -18.71 -7.60 -12.73
N MET A 242 -18.86 -6.73 -13.74
CA MET A 242 -18.36 -6.94 -15.09
C MET A 242 -16.83 -7.05 -15.12
N ARG A 243 -16.11 -6.20 -14.37
CA ARG A 243 -14.64 -6.27 -14.23
C ARG A 243 -14.22 -7.59 -13.60
N ARG A 244 -14.85 -7.98 -12.47
CA ARG A 244 -14.56 -9.23 -11.76
C ARG A 244 -14.72 -10.46 -12.65
N HIS A 245 -15.74 -10.48 -13.47
CA HIS A 245 -16.02 -11.60 -14.38
C HIS A 245 -15.45 -11.42 -15.81
N ARG A 246 -14.53 -10.48 -16.01
CA ARG A 246 -13.86 -10.23 -17.30
C ARG A 246 -14.86 -10.19 -18.47
N GLY A 247 -15.94 -9.42 -18.32
CA GLY A 247 -16.96 -9.26 -19.36
C GLY A 247 -17.91 -10.44 -19.56
N SER A 248 -17.90 -11.46 -18.69
CA SER A 248 -18.80 -12.61 -18.79
C SER A 248 -20.21 -12.28 -18.32
N VAL A 249 -21.08 -11.90 -19.25
CA VAL A 249 -22.47 -11.52 -18.99
C VAL A 249 -23.25 -12.60 -18.24
N SER A 250 -23.03 -13.89 -18.54
CA SER A 250 -23.72 -14.99 -17.88
C SER A 250 -23.43 -15.07 -16.37
N LYS A 251 -22.15 -14.89 -15.98
CA LYS A 251 -21.74 -14.89 -14.58
C LYS A 251 -22.25 -13.65 -13.82
N VAL A 252 -22.27 -12.49 -14.50
CA VAL A 252 -22.83 -11.25 -13.94
C VAL A 252 -24.33 -11.38 -13.69
N MET A 253 -25.06 -12.01 -14.60
CA MET A 253 -26.49 -12.30 -14.43
C MET A 253 -26.75 -13.17 -13.23
N GLU A 254 -25.94 -14.20 -13.06
CA GLU A 254 -26.04 -15.14 -11.93
C GLU A 254 -25.75 -14.46 -10.58
N GLU A 255 -24.63 -13.71 -10.52
CA GLU A 255 -24.22 -13.00 -9.29
C GLU A 255 -25.21 -11.90 -8.88
N LEU A 256 -25.68 -11.09 -9.85
CA LEU A 256 -26.62 -10.01 -9.56
C LEU A 256 -28.08 -10.45 -9.57
N SER A 257 -28.36 -11.72 -9.85
CA SER A 257 -29.72 -12.29 -9.99
C SER A 257 -30.59 -11.45 -10.95
N LEU A 258 -30.00 -10.95 -12.04
CA LEU A 258 -30.67 -10.10 -13.02
C LEU A 258 -31.00 -10.86 -14.30
N PRO A 259 -32.23 -10.73 -14.85
CA PRO A 259 -32.54 -11.22 -16.18
C PRO A 259 -31.67 -10.53 -17.25
N ARG A 260 -31.30 -11.27 -18.29
CA ARG A 260 -30.44 -10.76 -19.39
C ARG A 260 -30.93 -9.46 -20.02
N ARG A 261 -32.23 -9.34 -20.18
CA ARG A 261 -32.87 -8.13 -20.75
C ARG A 261 -32.62 -6.92 -19.85
N THR A 262 -32.87 -7.06 -18.55
CA THR A 262 -32.69 -6.01 -17.55
C THR A 262 -31.23 -5.58 -17.43
N LEU A 263 -30.30 -6.54 -17.44
CA LEU A 263 -28.86 -6.25 -17.40
C LEU A 263 -28.43 -5.45 -18.65
N ASN A 264 -28.86 -5.87 -19.85
CA ASN A 264 -28.53 -5.18 -21.09
C ASN A 264 -29.15 -3.74 -21.13
N GLU A 265 -30.39 -3.56 -20.68
CA GLU A 265 -31.04 -2.24 -20.57
C GLU A 265 -30.25 -1.33 -19.62
N LYS A 266 -29.82 -1.84 -18.45
CA LYS A 266 -29.02 -1.07 -17.49
C LYS A 266 -27.62 -0.78 -18.03
N MET A 267 -26.96 -1.73 -18.68
CA MET A 267 -25.65 -1.50 -19.33
C MET A 267 -25.74 -0.42 -20.41
N ALA A 268 -26.77 -0.46 -21.26
CA ALA A 268 -27.00 0.56 -22.28
C ALA A 268 -27.25 1.94 -21.65
N LYS A 269 -28.10 2.02 -20.59
CA LYS A 269 -28.42 3.24 -19.85
C LYS A 269 -27.15 3.87 -19.27
N TYR A 270 -26.24 3.05 -18.70
CA TYR A 270 -25.03 3.53 -18.03
C TYR A 270 -23.80 3.60 -18.97
N LYS A 271 -23.99 3.36 -20.26
CA LYS A 271 -22.93 3.36 -21.31
C LYS A 271 -21.79 2.38 -20.98
N LEU A 272 -22.10 1.26 -20.37
CA LEU A 272 -21.13 0.20 -20.08
C LEU A 272 -21.06 -0.75 -21.30
N GLN A 273 -19.88 -0.90 -21.88
CA GLN A 273 -19.68 -1.75 -23.06
C GLN A 273 -18.84 -2.98 -22.65
N ARG A 274 -19.26 -4.15 -23.09
CA ARG A 274 -18.55 -5.42 -22.81
C ARG A 274 -17.09 -5.40 -23.26
N SER A 275 -16.78 -4.70 -24.35
CA SER A 275 -15.42 -4.54 -24.89
C SER A 275 -14.44 -3.92 -23.90
N ASN A 276 -14.93 -3.18 -22.90
CA ASN A 276 -14.09 -2.49 -21.91
C ASN A 276 -13.62 -3.43 -20.77
N TYR A 277 -14.06 -4.70 -20.79
CA TYR A 277 -13.82 -5.67 -19.72
C TYR A 277 -13.17 -6.99 -20.22
N LEU A 278 -12.76 -7.03 -21.48
CA LEU A 278 -12.12 -8.19 -22.11
C LEU A 278 -10.60 -8.15 -21.97
#